data_e3d9294d1a10fc7cf612047a8569192a
#
_entry.id   e3d9294d1a10fc7cf612047a8569192a
#
_cell.length_a   1.000
_cell.length_b   1.000
_cell.length_c   1.000
_cell.angle_alpha   90.00
_cell.angle_beta   90.00
_cell.angle_gamma   90.00
#
_symmetry.space_group_name_H-M   'P 1'
#
loop_
_entity.id
_entity.type
_entity.pdbx_description
1 polymer ?
#
loop_
_entity_poly.entity_id
_entity_poly.type
_entity_poly.pdbx_seq_one_letter_code
_entity_poly.pdbx_strand_id
1 'polypeptide(L)'
;MVRDLLGGTEKVLDVGTGGGEKLVQLADAFGSATGIDIDPEMVETARQNLPVELLGRIDFRNGTARSTGMQDSSVEVVLNRHSVVDVPETARVLRPGGLFISQHVGERNLAAVVSPFGGQKFDGDQHPEIVRDSFLSNGFKVERFEEYDVDYEFLDLESLFFQIKAIGAYLPFELKFEHIAEALLRVVTGTATPVGRYRSNEHRWLTVARAG
;
A
#
# COMPACT_ATOMS: atom_id res chain seq x y z
N MET A 1 -13.82 -5.28 -4.50
CA MET A 1 -13.99 -4.34 -3.39
C MET A 1 -13.75 -2.89 -3.80
N VAL A 2 -12.53 -2.41 -4.18
CA VAL A 2 -12.37 -0.99 -4.60
C VAL A 2 -13.34 -0.65 -5.74
N ARG A 3 -13.43 -1.48 -6.77
CA ARG A 3 -14.36 -1.32 -7.90
C ARG A 3 -15.82 -1.16 -7.46
N ASP A 4 -16.24 -1.84 -6.41
CA ASP A 4 -17.63 -1.82 -5.94
C ASP A 4 -17.98 -0.54 -5.16
N LEU A 5 -16.96 0.23 -4.78
CA LEU A 5 -17.08 1.52 -4.09
C LEU A 5 -17.01 2.72 -5.04
N LEU A 6 -16.65 2.49 -6.30
CA LEU A 6 -16.49 3.53 -7.33
C LEU A 6 -17.69 3.49 -8.29
N GLY A 7 -18.13 4.68 -8.72
CA GLY A 7 -19.28 4.85 -9.64
C GLY A 7 -18.89 5.01 -11.11
N GLY A 8 -17.60 4.97 -11.44
CA GLY A 8 -17.09 5.06 -12.83
C GLY A 8 -16.78 6.48 -13.32
N THR A 9 -17.07 7.51 -12.56
CA THR A 9 -16.90 8.92 -12.98
C THR A 9 -15.98 9.73 -12.10
N GLU A 10 -15.54 9.19 -10.98
CA GLU A 10 -14.77 9.88 -9.95
C GLU A 10 -13.40 10.32 -10.46
N LYS A 11 -12.93 11.43 -9.91
CA LYS A 11 -11.54 11.84 -9.97
C LYS A 11 -10.79 11.25 -8.78
N VAL A 12 -9.84 10.38 -9.06
CA VAL A 12 -9.09 9.58 -8.10
C VAL A 12 -7.68 10.14 -7.89
N LEU A 13 -7.21 10.16 -6.65
CA LEU A 13 -5.81 10.31 -6.29
C LEU A 13 -5.31 8.97 -5.73
N ASP A 14 -4.25 8.40 -6.30
CA ASP A 14 -3.58 7.19 -5.79
C ASP A 14 -2.24 7.59 -5.16
N VAL A 15 -2.13 7.48 -3.83
CA VAL A 15 -0.96 7.87 -3.04
C VAL A 15 -0.05 6.67 -2.84
N GLY A 16 1.21 6.77 -3.28
CA GLY A 16 2.15 5.65 -3.33
C GLY A 16 1.81 4.71 -4.48
N THR A 17 1.65 5.28 -5.68
CA THR A 17 1.19 4.54 -6.87
C THR A 17 2.21 3.52 -7.39
N GLY A 18 3.50 3.63 -7.00
CA GLY A 18 4.57 2.78 -7.52
C GLY A 18 4.66 2.85 -9.05
N GLY A 19 4.84 1.70 -9.70
CA GLY A 19 4.87 1.58 -11.17
C GLY A 19 3.52 1.72 -11.87
N GLY A 20 2.44 2.13 -11.18
CA GLY A 20 1.14 2.46 -11.75
C GLY A 20 0.24 1.29 -12.11
N GLU A 21 0.71 0.04 -12.07
CA GLU A 21 -0.02 -1.14 -12.58
C GLU A 21 -1.38 -1.32 -11.91
N LYS A 22 -1.44 -1.08 -10.59
CA LYS A 22 -2.69 -1.25 -9.83
C LYS A 22 -3.71 -0.17 -10.13
N LEU A 23 -3.27 1.06 -10.36
CA LEU A 23 -4.14 2.15 -10.79
C LEU A 23 -4.68 1.90 -12.21
N VAL A 24 -3.80 1.51 -13.13
CA VAL A 24 -4.17 1.13 -14.51
C VAL A 24 -5.20 -0.01 -14.53
N GLN A 25 -5.02 -1.05 -13.69
CA GLN A 25 -5.99 -2.15 -13.57
C GLN A 25 -7.38 -1.70 -13.11
N LEU A 26 -7.51 -0.54 -12.47
CA LEU A 26 -8.78 0.03 -12.01
C LEU A 26 -9.37 1.05 -12.99
N ALA A 27 -8.75 1.28 -14.14
CA ALA A 27 -9.12 2.36 -15.06
C ALA A 27 -10.57 2.36 -15.53
N ASP A 28 -11.21 1.19 -15.60
CA ASP A 28 -12.63 1.05 -15.95
C ASP A 28 -13.60 1.47 -14.82
N ALA A 29 -13.11 1.68 -13.60
CA ALA A 29 -13.92 1.98 -12.42
C ALA A 29 -13.98 3.46 -12.04
N PHE A 30 -13.26 4.36 -12.76
CA PHE A 30 -13.25 5.80 -12.47
C PHE A 30 -13.18 6.66 -13.75
N GLY A 31 -13.49 7.95 -13.63
CA GLY A 31 -13.43 8.90 -14.74
C GLY A 31 -12.00 9.34 -15.08
N SER A 32 -11.23 9.77 -14.10
CA SER A 32 -9.83 10.18 -14.24
C SER A 32 -9.03 9.92 -12.97
N ALA A 33 -7.70 9.83 -13.10
CA ALA A 33 -6.86 9.63 -11.92
C ALA A 33 -5.52 10.36 -12.01
N THR A 34 -4.98 10.70 -10.84
CA THR A 34 -3.59 11.09 -10.65
C THR A 34 -2.93 10.10 -9.71
N GLY A 35 -1.88 9.42 -10.13
CA GLY A 35 -1.01 8.63 -9.27
C GLY A 35 0.19 9.47 -8.83
N ILE A 36 0.52 9.42 -7.55
CA ILE A 36 1.73 10.07 -7.03
C ILE A 36 2.63 9.08 -6.33
N ASP A 37 3.93 9.28 -6.47
CA ASP A 37 4.96 8.55 -5.73
C ASP A 37 6.09 9.49 -5.31
N ILE A 38 6.73 9.18 -4.18
CA ILE A 38 7.89 9.93 -3.69
C ILE A 38 9.14 9.62 -4.53
N ASP A 39 9.20 8.41 -5.09
CA ASP A 39 10.33 7.96 -5.91
C ASP A 39 10.11 8.36 -7.38
N PRO A 40 10.97 9.25 -7.94
CA PRO A 40 10.84 9.68 -9.34
C PRO A 40 11.07 8.54 -10.33
N GLU A 41 11.82 7.49 -9.98
CA GLU A 41 12.03 6.32 -10.85
C GLU A 41 10.74 5.50 -10.96
N MET A 42 9.97 5.38 -9.88
CA MET A 42 8.66 4.75 -9.90
C MET A 42 7.67 5.55 -10.75
N VAL A 43 7.67 6.88 -10.64
CA VAL A 43 6.83 7.75 -11.49
C VAL A 43 7.15 7.59 -12.96
N GLU A 44 8.43 7.51 -13.31
CA GLU A 44 8.84 7.29 -14.72
C GLU A 44 8.43 5.89 -15.20
N THR A 45 8.61 4.87 -14.37
CA THR A 45 8.11 3.51 -14.64
C THR A 45 6.60 3.49 -14.86
N ALA A 46 5.84 4.21 -14.02
CA ALA A 46 4.39 4.31 -14.14
C ALA A 46 3.96 4.97 -15.47
N ARG A 47 4.69 5.99 -15.91
CA ARG A 47 4.46 6.65 -17.21
C ARG A 47 4.74 5.70 -18.38
N GLN A 48 5.82 4.91 -18.29
CA GLN A 48 6.15 3.92 -19.32
C GLN A 48 5.15 2.76 -19.38
N ASN A 49 4.58 2.38 -18.24
CA ASN A 49 3.57 1.33 -18.12
C ASN A 49 2.17 1.81 -18.53
N LEU A 50 1.96 3.12 -18.74
CA LEU A 50 0.64 3.67 -19.04
C LEU A 50 0.20 3.32 -20.49
N PRO A 51 -0.89 2.57 -20.68
CA PRO A 51 -1.45 2.29 -21.98
C PRO A 51 -1.84 3.58 -22.73
N VAL A 52 -1.61 3.61 -24.03
CA VAL A 52 -1.85 4.79 -24.88
C VAL A 52 -3.31 5.26 -24.81
N GLU A 53 -4.25 4.33 -24.71
CA GLU A 53 -5.70 4.59 -24.58
C GLU A 53 -6.10 5.27 -23.27
N LEU A 54 -5.22 5.28 -22.27
CA LEU A 54 -5.44 5.94 -20.98
C LEU A 54 -4.75 7.30 -20.86
N LEU A 55 -4.00 7.72 -21.89
CA LEU A 55 -3.40 9.05 -21.94
C LEU A 55 -4.47 10.14 -21.82
N GLY A 56 -4.22 11.13 -20.97
CA GLY A 56 -5.19 12.20 -20.69
C GLY A 56 -6.25 11.82 -19.65
N ARG A 57 -6.40 10.54 -19.31
CA ARG A 57 -7.27 10.08 -18.22
C ARG A 57 -6.50 9.79 -16.93
N ILE A 58 -5.31 9.23 -17.07
CA ILE A 58 -4.40 8.95 -15.95
C ILE A 58 -3.13 9.76 -16.14
N ASP A 59 -2.68 10.39 -15.07
CA ASP A 59 -1.41 11.11 -15.01
C ASP A 59 -0.60 10.64 -13.80
N PHE A 60 0.74 10.65 -13.94
CA PHE A 60 1.64 10.27 -12.86
C PHE A 60 2.60 11.41 -12.54
N ARG A 61 2.74 11.73 -11.24
CA ARG A 61 3.55 12.86 -10.76
C ARG A 61 4.38 12.48 -9.55
N ASN A 62 5.52 13.14 -9.40
CA ASN A 62 6.24 13.10 -8.14
C ASN A 62 5.46 13.86 -7.06
N GLY A 63 5.34 13.27 -5.88
CA GLY A 63 4.61 13.84 -4.75
C GLY A 63 4.71 12.96 -3.51
N THR A 64 4.29 13.49 -2.37
CA THR A 64 4.29 12.75 -1.11
C THR A 64 2.88 12.74 -0.49
N ALA A 65 2.64 11.83 0.46
CA ALA A 65 1.37 11.82 1.19
C ALA A 65 1.09 13.15 1.93
N ARG A 66 2.15 13.85 2.37
CA ARG A 66 2.06 15.14 3.09
C ARG A 66 1.98 16.35 2.15
N SER A 67 2.26 16.17 0.88
CA SER A 67 2.23 17.22 -0.15
C SER A 67 1.93 16.58 -1.50
N THR A 68 0.65 16.38 -1.76
CA THR A 68 0.16 15.69 -2.96
C THR A 68 0.24 16.53 -4.23
N GLY A 69 0.39 17.85 -4.10
CA GLY A 69 0.29 18.79 -5.21
C GLY A 69 -1.12 18.96 -5.78
N MET A 70 -2.14 18.38 -5.14
CA MET A 70 -3.53 18.54 -5.54
C MET A 70 -4.14 19.80 -4.92
N GLN A 71 -5.13 20.38 -5.60
CA GLN A 71 -5.92 21.50 -5.06
C GLN A 71 -6.86 21.04 -3.96
N ASP A 72 -7.31 21.96 -3.11
CA ASP A 72 -8.31 21.70 -2.08
C ASP A 72 -9.61 21.19 -2.72
N SER A 73 -10.24 20.21 -2.09
CA SER A 73 -11.53 19.66 -2.50
C SER A 73 -11.58 19.31 -4.00
N SER A 74 -10.51 18.73 -4.54
CA SER A 74 -10.35 18.52 -5.99
C SER A 74 -10.53 17.07 -6.44
N VAL A 75 -10.65 16.13 -5.51
CA VAL A 75 -10.82 14.70 -5.82
C VAL A 75 -11.98 14.10 -5.05
N GLU A 76 -12.66 13.12 -5.64
CA GLU A 76 -13.74 12.37 -5.01
C GLU A 76 -13.23 11.15 -4.23
N VAL A 77 -12.10 10.60 -4.62
CA VAL A 77 -11.55 9.40 -3.98
C VAL A 77 -10.03 9.52 -3.82
N VAL A 78 -9.54 9.17 -2.63
CA VAL A 78 -8.13 8.93 -2.37
C VAL A 78 -7.92 7.45 -2.12
N LEU A 79 -7.05 6.82 -2.91
CA LEU A 79 -6.56 5.48 -2.71
C LEU A 79 -5.18 5.52 -2.04
N ASN A 80 -4.93 4.61 -1.12
CA ASN A 80 -3.61 4.41 -0.52
C ASN A 80 -3.37 2.92 -0.30
N ARG A 81 -2.28 2.41 -0.85
CA ARG A 81 -1.90 1.01 -0.69
C ARG A 81 -0.45 0.91 -0.28
N HIS A 82 -0.24 0.41 0.94
CA HIS A 82 1.10 0.16 1.50
C HIS A 82 1.99 1.42 1.52
N SER A 83 1.38 2.60 1.62
CA SER A 83 2.07 3.88 1.70
C SER A 83 1.70 4.63 2.98
N VAL A 84 2.48 5.66 3.31
CA VAL A 84 2.19 6.57 4.41
C VAL A 84 0.84 7.24 4.20
N VAL A 85 0.06 7.42 5.27
CA VAL A 85 -1.19 8.18 5.28
C VAL A 85 -0.96 9.49 6.03
N ASP A 86 -1.27 10.59 5.37
CA ASP A 86 -1.39 11.90 5.99
C ASP A 86 -2.87 12.31 5.98
N VAL A 87 -3.51 12.23 7.14
CA VAL A 87 -4.95 12.49 7.25
C VAL A 87 -5.30 13.95 6.99
N PRO A 88 -4.56 14.95 7.50
CA PRO A 88 -4.79 16.35 7.18
C PRO A 88 -4.74 16.66 5.68
N GLU A 89 -3.73 16.16 4.96
CA GLU A 89 -3.62 16.35 3.51
C GLU A 89 -4.73 15.61 2.76
N THR A 90 -5.07 14.38 3.20
CA THR A 90 -6.20 13.62 2.66
C THR A 90 -7.51 14.40 2.81
N ALA A 91 -7.74 15.00 3.98
CA ALA A 91 -8.92 15.83 4.24
C ALA A 91 -8.96 17.08 3.35
N ARG A 92 -7.81 17.71 3.14
CA ARG A 92 -7.70 18.93 2.32
C ARG A 92 -8.06 18.65 0.86
N VAL A 93 -7.60 17.54 0.28
CA VAL A 93 -7.79 17.27 -1.16
C VAL A 93 -9.12 16.64 -1.49
N LEU A 94 -9.76 15.91 -0.55
CA LEU A 94 -11.06 15.30 -0.74
C LEU A 94 -12.18 16.36 -0.75
N ARG A 95 -13.14 16.16 -1.64
CA ARG A 95 -14.41 16.90 -1.59
C ARG A 95 -15.25 16.45 -0.39
N PRO A 96 -16.15 17.29 0.12
CA PRO A 96 -17.16 16.84 1.08
C PRO A 96 -17.88 15.59 0.57
N GLY A 97 -18.01 14.57 1.40
CA GLY A 97 -18.58 13.27 1.04
C GLY A 97 -17.64 12.34 0.25
N GLY A 98 -16.43 12.79 -0.08
CA GLY A 98 -15.41 11.97 -0.78
C GLY A 98 -14.92 10.80 0.05
N LEU A 99 -14.36 9.79 -0.60
CA LEU A 99 -13.90 8.55 0.02
C LEU A 99 -12.38 8.46 0.12
N PHE A 100 -11.92 8.03 1.27
CA PHE A 100 -10.58 7.46 1.46
C PHE A 100 -10.70 5.94 1.53
N ILE A 101 -9.88 5.24 0.75
CA ILE A 101 -9.84 3.78 0.73
C ILE A 101 -8.38 3.35 0.85
N SER A 102 -8.05 2.60 1.89
CA SER A 102 -6.68 2.12 2.06
C SER A 102 -6.58 0.65 2.41
N GLN A 103 -5.45 0.08 2.03
CA GLN A 103 -4.98 -1.21 2.50
C GLN A 103 -3.60 -1.02 3.14
N HIS A 104 -3.53 -1.15 4.47
CA HIS A 104 -2.30 -1.07 5.24
C HIS A 104 -1.72 -2.46 5.50
N VAL A 105 -0.40 -2.52 5.54
CA VAL A 105 0.31 -3.71 6.03
C VAL A 105 0.15 -3.78 7.54
N GLY A 106 -0.28 -4.92 8.06
CA GLY A 106 -0.37 -5.17 9.49
C GLY A 106 0.97 -5.64 10.09
N GLU A 107 1.12 -5.47 11.39
CA GLU A 107 2.35 -5.77 12.13
C GLU A 107 2.77 -7.25 12.07
N ARG A 108 1.80 -8.17 11.88
CA ARG A 108 2.04 -9.61 11.76
C ARG A 108 2.25 -10.07 10.31
N ASN A 109 2.39 -9.13 9.36
CA ASN A 109 2.58 -9.48 7.96
C ASN A 109 3.87 -10.25 7.73
N LEU A 110 3.78 -11.36 6.99
CA LEU A 110 4.90 -12.24 6.67
C LEU A 110 5.65 -12.73 7.94
N ALA A 111 4.93 -13.02 9.01
CA ALA A 111 5.50 -13.29 10.34
C ALA A 111 6.59 -14.38 10.31
N ALA A 112 6.38 -15.48 9.60
CA ALA A 112 7.38 -16.54 9.47
C ALA A 112 8.62 -16.13 8.67
N VAL A 113 8.49 -15.14 7.79
CA VAL A 113 9.59 -14.60 6.98
C VAL A 113 10.38 -13.55 7.75
N VAL A 114 9.70 -12.62 8.45
CA VAL A 114 10.38 -11.48 9.10
C VAL A 114 10.90 -11.80 10.49
N SER A 115 10.30 -12.77 11.22
CA SER A 115 10.69 -13.14 12.56
C SER A 115 12.16 -13.57 12.70
N PRO A 116 12.75 -14.39 11.80
CA PRO A 116 14.17 -14.71 11.86
C PRO A 116 15.12 -13.52 11.73
N PHE A 117 14.63 -12.41 11.17
CA PHE A 117 15.35 -11.14 11.08
C PHE A 117 15.06 -10.18 12.25
N GLY A 118 14.35 -10.60 13.29
CA GLY A 118 13.99 -9.74 14.45
C GLY A 118 12.67 -9.00 14.30
N GLY A 119 11.87 -9.35 13.28
CA GLY A 119 10.56 -8.75 13.01
C GLY A 119 10.60 -7.62 11.98
N GLN A 120 9.53 -6.89 11.85
CA GLN A 120 9.39 -5.75 10.96
C GLN A 120 9.35 -4.46 11.78
N LYS A 121 10.05 -3.40 11.31
CA LYS A 121 9.88 -2.06 11.88
C LYS A 121 8.52 -1.51 11.45
N PHE A 122 7.77 -1.04 12.42
CA PHE A 122 6.54 -0.30 12.19
C PHE A 122 6.73 1.15 12.63
N ASP A 123 6.36 2.09 11.78
CA ASP A 123 6.26 3.50 12.15
C ASP A 123 5.05 3.67 13.06
N GLY A 124 5.27 4.10 14.31
CA GLY A 124 4.23 4.11 15.34
C GLY A 124 3.03 5.00 14.99
N ASP A 125 3.24 6.11 14.27
CA ASP A 125 2.18 7.01 13.82
C ASP A 125 1.40 6.47 12.60
N GLN A 126 1.92 5.44 11.93
CA GLN A 126 1.26 4.74 10.82
C GLN A 126 0.54 3.46 11.25
N HIS A 127 0.46 3.19 12.56
CA HIS A 127 -0.32 2.06 13.04
C HIS A 127 -1.81 2.24 12.64
N PRO A 128 -2.47 1.22 12.08
CA PRO A 128 -3.81 1.37 11.50
C PRO A 128 -4.85 1.98 12.43
N GLU A 129 -4.80 1.65 13.73
CA GLU A 129 -5.71 2.22 14.73
C GLU A 129 -5.46 3.71 14.98
N ILE A 130 -4.18 4.15 14.98
CA ILE A 130 -3.83 5.57 15.13
C ILE A 130 -4.30 6.35 13.90
N VAL A 131 -4.12 5.78 12.71
CA VAL A 131 -4.60 6.37 11.45
C VAL A 131 -6.14 6.48 11.46
N ARG A 132 -6.84 5.42 11.89
CA ARG A 132 -8.31 5.43 12.05
C ARG A 132 -8.75 6.55 13.00
N ASP A 133 -8.14 6.66 14.17
CA ASP A 133 -8.50 7.64 15.18
C ASP A 133 -8.19 9.07 14.71
N SER A 134 -7.13 9.24 13.91
CA SER A 134 -6.84 10.50 13.21
C SER A 134 -7.96 10.87 12.22
N PHE A 135 -8.48 9.91 11.44
CA PHE A 135 -9.64 10.16 10.56
C PHE A 135 -10.87 10.65 11.35
N LEU A 136 -11.21 9.95 12.45
CA LEU A 136 -12.33 10.35 13.31
C LEU A 136 -12.14 11.77 13.86
N SER A 137 -10.92 12.10 14.31
CA SER A 137 -10.58 13.42 14.85
C SER A 137 -10.60 14.54 13.80
N ASN A 138 -10.45 14.21 12.52
CA ASN A 138 -10.53 15.14 11.38
C ASN A 138 -11.93 15.17 10.72
N GLY A 139 -12.97 14.70 11.39
CA GLY A 139 -14.35 14.81 10.93
C GLY A 139 -14.78 13.77 9.90
N PHE A 140 -13.98 12.72 9.67
CA PHE A 140 -14.39 11.62 8.80
C PHE A 140 -15.33 10.67 9.53
N LYS A 141 -16.25 10.07 8.77
CA LYS A 141 -16.97 8.87 9.17
C LYS A 141 -16.20 7.65 8.69
N VAL A 142 -15.65 6.85 9.61
CA VAL A 142 -15.04 5.56 9.27
C VAL A 142 -16.17 4.56 9.02
N GLU A 143 -16.33 4.14 7.76
CA GLU A 143 -17.40 3.23 7.32
C GLU A 143 -16.97 1.76 7.44
N ARG A 144 -15.67 1.47 7.24
CA ARG A 144 -15.07 0.14 7.40
C ARG A 144 -13.70 0.28 8.04
N PHE A 145 -13.42 -0.60 8.99
CA PHE A 145 -12.12 -0.79 9.58
C PHE A 145 -11.98 -2.27 9.90
N GLU A 146 -11.34 -3.00 9.02
CA GLU A 146 -11.34 -4.47 9.05
C GLU A 146 -9.92 -4.99 9.00
N GLU A 147 -9.61 -5.91 9.90
CA GLU A 147 -8.37 -6.66 9.91
C GLU A 147 -8.57 -8.00 9.24
N TYR A 148 -7.62 -8.45 8.44
CA TYR A 148 -7.55 -9.82 7.97
C TYR A 148 -6.12 -10.34 8.02
N ASP A 149 -6.00 -11.62 8.34
CA ASP A 149 -4.76 -12.36 8.40
C ASP A 149 -5.01 -13.71 7.72
N VAL A 150 -4.41 -13.92 6.56
CA VAL A 150 -4.67 -15.06 5.71
C VAL A 150 -3.38 -15.78 5.34
N ASP A 151 -3.49 -17.08 5.08
CA ASP A 151 -2.35 -17.86 4.58
C ASP A 151 -1.84 -17.31 3.25
N TYR A 152 -0.54 -17.19 3.14
CA TYR A 152 0.17 -16.76 1.94
C TYR A 152 1.23 -17.80 1.57
N GLU A 153 1.28 -18.17 0.29
CA GLU A 153 2.28 -19.11 -0.20
C GLU A 153 3.15 -18.49 -1.30
N PHE A 154 4.45 -18.62 -1.14
CA PHE A 154 5.41 -18.40 -2.22
C PHE A 154 5.53 -19.69 -3.02
N LEU A 155 5.48 -19.59 -4.34
CA LEU A 155 5.46 -20.75 -5.23
C LEU A 155 6.82 -21.47 -5.28
N ASP A 156 7.90 -20.73 -5.04
CA ASP A 156 9.28 -21.17 -5.13
C ASP A 156 10.22 -20.31 -4.26
N LEU A 157 11.49 -20.69 -4.22
CA LEU A 157 12.52 -19.99 -3.47
C LEU A 157 12.84 -18.60 -4.05
N GLU A 158 12.70 -18.43 -5.36
CA GLU A 158 12.96 -17.16 -6.05
C GLU A 158 11.96 -16.10 -5.62
N SER A 159 10.66 -16.43 -5.64
CA SER A 159 9.59 -15.54 -5.18
C SER A 159 9.71 -15.18 -3.69
N LEU A 160 10.12 -16.14 -2.85
CA LEU A 160 10.42 -15.88 -1.44
C LEU A 160 11.57 -14.89 -1.27
N PHE A 161 12.68 -15.09 -1.96
CA PHE A 161 13.85 -14.20 -1.88
C PHE A 161 13.58 -12.83 -2.49
N PHE A 162 12.81 -12.77 -3.57
CA PHE A 162 12.35 -11.49 -4.13
C PHE A 162 11.57 -10.70 -3.08
N GLN A 163 10.65 -11.34 -2.36
CA GLN A 163 9.88 -10.68 -1.29
C GLN A 163 10.78 -10.22 -0.14
N ILE A 164 11.74 -11.05 0.32
CA ILE A 164 12.68 -10.67 1.37
C ILE A 164 13.49 -9.43 0.95
N LYS A 165 13.96 -9.39 -0.30
CA LYS A 165 14.67 -8.22 -0.84
C LYS A 165 13.78 -6.98 -0.88
N ALA A 166 12.53 -7.12 -1.30
CA ALA A 166 11.58 -6.00 -1.39
C ALA A 166 11.27 -5.38 -0.03
N ILE A 167 11.19 -6.19 1.04
CA ILE A 167 10.92 -5.70 2.40
C ILE A 167 12.19 -5.36 3.19
N GLY A 168 13.37 -5.49 2.60
CA GLY A 168 14.66 -5.33 3.30
C GLY A 168 14.81 -4.01 4.04
N ALA A 169 14.27 -2.90 3.51
CA ALA A 169 14.29 -1.60 4.15
C ALA A 169 13.46 -1.52 5.46
N TYR A 170 12.51 -2.42 5.64
CA TYR A 170 11.62 -2.46 6.82
C TYR A 170 12.10 -3.45 7.88
N LEU A 171 13.19 -4.19 7.61
CA LEU A 171 13.79 -5.09 8.58
C LEU A 171 14.67 -4.30 9.56
N PRO A 172 14.78 -4.71 10.86
CA PRO A 172 15.40 -3.89 11.90
C PRO A 172 16.94 -3.76 11.86
N PHE A 173 17.60 -4.15 10.78
CA PHE A 173 19.05 -4.40 10.79
C PHE A 173 19.94 -3.51 9.93
N GLU A 174 21.13 -3.27 10.49
CA GLU A 174 22.39 -3.36 9.74
C GLU A 174 22.89 -4.82 9.83
N LEU A 175 22.52 -5.65 8.87
CA LEU A 175 22.89 -7.07 8.88
C LEU A 175 24.35 -7.25 8.45
N LYS A 176 25.16 -7.84 9.34
CA LYS A 176 26.38 -8.50 8.91
C LYS A 176 26.03 -9.75 8.10
N PHE A 177 26.79 -10.03 7.04
CA PHE A 177 26.54 -11.14 6.11
C PHE A 177 26.27 -12.49 6.80
N GLU A 178 26.99 -12.77 7.88
CA GLU A 178 26.86 -14.01 8.67
C GLU A 178 25.46 -14.16 9.29
N HIS A 179 24.90 -13.08 9.82
CA HIS A 179 23.54 -13.07 10.43
C HIS A 179 22.46 -13.18 9.36
N ILE A 180 22.69 -12.63 8.15
CA ILE A 180 21.77 -12.78 7.01
C ILE A 180 21.67 -14.25 6.61
N ALA A 181 22.79 -14.94 6.47
CA ALA A 181 22.81 -16.33 6.04
C ALA A 181 22.07 -17.25 7.02
N GLU A 182 22.28 -17.05 8.33
CA GLU A 182 21.54 -17.80 9.35
C GLU A 182 20.06 -17.50 9.35
N ALA A 183 19.65 -16.22 9.26
CA ALA A 183 18.26 -15.83 9.19
C ALA A 183 17.58 -16.39 7.92
N LEU A 184 18.22 -16.32 6.76
CA LEU A 184 17.71 -16.90 5.52
C LEU A 184 17.52 -18.42 5.63
N LEU A 185 18.47 -19.13 6.23
CA LEU A 185 18.34 -20.56 6.46
C LEU A 185 17.12 -20.88 7.36
N ARG A 186 16.93 -20.11 8.43
CA ARG A 186 15.76 -20.25 9.31
C ARG A 186 14.44 -19.95 8.57
N VAL A 187 14.40 -18.92 7.71
CA VAL A 187 13.24 -18.64 6.87
C VAL A 187 12.93 -19.84 5.98
N VAL A 188 13.91 -20.28 5.19
CA VAL A 188 13.71 -21.38 4.23
C VAL A 188 13.25 -22.65 4.94
N THR A 189 13.90 -23.03 6.05
CA THR A 189 13.53 -24.26 6.78
C THR A 189 12.21 -24.12 7.54
N GLY A 190 11.90 -22.94 8.08
CA GLY A 190 10.68 -22.69 8.86
C GLY A 190 9.44 -22.48 8.01
N THR A 191 9.57 -22.10 6.74
CA THR A 191 8.43 -21.84 5.84
C THR A 191 8.21 -22.95 4.80
N ALA A 192 9.19 -23.85 4.58
CA ALA A 192 9.12 -24.91 3.56
C ALA A 192 7.92 -25.83 3.79
N THR A 193 7.25 -26.19 2.70
CA THR A 193 6.17 -27.19 2.67
C THR A 193 6.62 -28.47 1.96
N PRO A 194 5.96 -29.61 2.18
CA PRO A 194 6.32 -30.87 1.52
C PRO A 194 6.26 -30.83 -0.02
N VAL A 195 5.53 -29.87 -0.59
CA VAL A 195 5.37 -29.70 -2.04
C VAL A 195 6.30 -28.65 -2.63
N GLY A 196 7.35 -28.24 -1.91
CA GLY A 196 8.35 -27.29 -2.40
C GLY A 196 7.90 -25.83 -2.46
N ARG A 197 6.83 -25.48 -1.76
CA ARG A 197 6.37 -24.10 -1.56
C ARG A 197 6.83 -23.58 -0.21
N TYR A 198 6.67 -22.29 0.02
CA TYR A 198 7.03 -21.62 1.27
C TYR A 198 5.83 -20.87 1.83
N ARG A 199 5.48 -21.12 3.08
CA ARG A 199 4.26 -20.61 3.71
C ARG A 199 4.54 -19.50 4.70
N SER A 200 3.73 -18.45 4.63
CA SER A 200 3.66 -17.39 5.63
C SER A 200 2.22 -16.88 5.70
N ASN A 201 2.02 -15.66 6.13
CA ASN A 201 0.71 -15.02 6.17
C ASN A 201 0.74 -13.65 5.47
N GLU A 202 -0.42 -13.19 5.07
CA GLU A 202 -0.65 -11.81 4.63
C GLU A 202 -1.56 -11.14 5.65
N HIS A 203 -1.00 -10.22 6.44
CA HIS A 203 -1.73 -9.46 7.45
C HIS A 203 -1.96 -8.04 6.95
N ARG A 204 -3.23 -7.63 6.86
CA ARG A 204 -3.66 -6.35 6.30
C ARG A 204 -4.79 -5.74 7.11
N TRP A 205 -4.87 -4.42 7.00
CA TRP A 205 -5.99 -3.62 7.46
C TRP A 205 -6.62 -2.91 6.29
N LEU A 206 -7.94 -2.99 6.20
CA LEU A 206 -8.75 -2.24 5.26
C LEU A 206 -9.40 -1.08 5.98
N THR A 207 -9.24 0.14 5.47
CA THR A 207 -9.95 1.32 5.97
C THR A 207 -10.73 1.96 4.83
N VAL A 208 -12.02 2.22 5.06
CA VAL A 208 -12.86 3.07 4.22
C VAL A 208 -13.40 4.19 5.10
N ALA A 209 -13.07 5.42 4.77
CA ALA A 209 -13.50 6.61 5.50
C ALA A 209 -14.09 7.63 4.54
N ARG A 210 -15.18 8.29 4.96
CA ARG A 210 -15.88 9.33 4.20
C ARG A 210 -15.63 10.67 4.83
N ALA A 211 -15.22 11.65 4.01
CA ALA A 211 -15.07 13.04 4.43
C ALA A 211 -16.43 13.64 4.82
N GLY A 212 -16.47 14.42 5.90
CA GLY A 212 -17.65 15.13 6.36
C GLY A 212 -18.02 16.33 5.47
#